data_ead754a2d06bb87434ed4e597d140c4d
#
_entry.id   ead754a2d06bb87434ed4e597d140c4d
#
_cell.length_a   1.000
_cell.length_b   1.000
_cell.length_c   1.000
_cell.angle_alpha   90.00
_cell.angle_beta   90.00
_cell.angle_gamma   90.00
#
_symmetry.space_group_name_H-M   'P 1'
#
loop_
_entity.id
_entity.type
_entity.pdbx_description
1 polymer ?
#
loop_
_entity_poly.entity_id
_entity_poly.type
_entity_poly.pdbx_seq_one_letter_code
_entity_poly.pdbx_strand_id
1 'polypeptide(L)'
;VNRFINKNDFIMKRFLLTLAAAAISLFAANAEEKTKTYDFGDITSIDANFLYTVHVTEGRSDKVKVVYDDMIETFLDLEVIYSDGTLRLSRKVRDRKSENKFGRWMSGADRKRVDVYLEMDNIKSIRISGAAEIIFEGAFKADDLDIDISGASSLKDLHVNGKSMEVDCSGASKVSVTGNFSREVGIEVSGASRMTYAGDCETLEADMSGASSFKGQGKHSTADIKCSGASNAEFAGKVGKVEYECSGASSIDAENYMSKTASIELTGACKAKVHASEDLYYNVSRSSKITYYGDAKLYNRTADYNVIKGR
;
A
#
# COMPACT_ATOMS: atom_id res chain seq x y z
N VAL A 1 3.06 25.97 25.03
CA VAL A 1 4.44 26.33 24.64
C VAL A 1 4.57 25.93 23.17
N ASN A 2 4.37 26.90 22.27
CA ASN A 2 4.50 26.74 20.82
C ASN A 2 5.97 26.52 20.46
N ARG A 3 6.32 25.34 19.94
CA ARG A 3 7.58 25.14 19.21
C ARG A 3 7.38 25.58 17.77
N PHE A 4 7.88 26.74 17.43
CA PHE A 4 8.09 27.14 16.03
C PHE A 4 9.11 26.19 15.40
N ILE A 5 8.66 25.39 14.43
CA ILE A 5 9.57 24.63 13.55
C ILE A 5 10.22 25.66 12.65
N ASN A 6 11.53 25.80 12.78
CA ASN A 6 12.31 26.81 12.08
C ASN A 6 12.41 26.43 10.58
N LYS A 7 11.95 27.32 9.71
CA LYS A 7 11.99 27.18 8.25
C LYS A 7 13.39 26.84 7.71
N ASN A 8 14.42 27.20 8.44
CA ASN A 8 15.83 26.93 8.10
C ASN A 8 16.23 25.45 8.27
N ASP A 9 15.58 24.71 9.17
CA ASP A 9 15.84 23.26 9.32
C ASP A 9 15.31 22.45 8.14
N PHE A 10 14.24 22.91 7.52
CA PHE A 10 13.65 22.28 6.33
C PHE A 10 14.52 22.50 5.08
N ILE A 11 15.07 23.70 4.93
CA ILE A 11 15.98 24.03 3.83
C ILE A 11 17.32 23.28 3.99
N MET A 12 17.82 23.16 5.23
CA MET A 12 19.07 22.45 5.49
C MET A 12 18.94 20.94 5.27
N LYS A 13 17.78 20.34 5.55
CA LYS A 13 17.51 18.93 5.21
C LYS A 13 17.41 18.70 3.69
N ARG A 14 16.84 19.62 2.93
CA ARG A 14 16.87 19.58 1.46
C ARG A 14 18.29 19.65 0.90
N PHE A 15 19.15 20.48 1.47
CA PHE A 15 20.56 20.58 1.06
C PHE A 15 21.39 19.34 1.43
N LEU A 16 21.08 18.68 2.54
CA LEU A 16 21.75 17.44 2.98
C LEU A 16 21.36 16.22 2.11
N LEU A 17 20.10 16.15 1.61
CA LEU A 17 19.66 15.07 0.71
C LEU A 17 20.25 15.20 -0.69
N THR A 18 20.43 16.41 -1.20
CA THR A 18 21.14 16.64 -2.47
C THR A 18 22.65 16.37 -2.35
N LEU A 19 23.26 16.57 -1.17
CA LEU A 19 24.66 16.19 -0.91
C LEU A 19 24.83 14.69 -0.62
N ALA A 20 23.84 14.02 -0.01
CA ALA A 20 23.89 12.57 0.21
C ALA A 20 23.83 11.77 -1.12
N ALA A 21 23.11 12.25 -2.13
CA ALA A 21 23.14 11.66 -3.46
C ALA A 21 24.50 11.84 -4.17
N ALA A 22 25.29 12.85 -3.79
CA ALA A 22 26.64 13.09 -4.32
C ALA A 22 27.76 12.39 -3.53
N ALA A 23 27.49 11.90 -2.30
CA ALA A 23 28.50 11.34 -1.41
C ALA A 23 28.57 9.80 -1.39
N ILE A 24 27.70 9.08 -2.10
CA ILE A 24 27.72 7.61 -2.21
C ILE A 24 28.61 7.11 -3.35
N SER A 25 29.26 7.99 -4.10
CA SER A 25 30.10 7.62 -5.25
C SER A 25 31.52 7.17 -4.93
N LEU A 26 31.85 6.80 -3.70
CA LEU A 26 33.18 6.31 -3.35
C LEU A 26 33.08 4.95 -2.67
N PHE A 27 33.25 3.90 -3.42
CA PHE A 27 33.55 2.50 -3.13
C PHE A 27 32.61 1.48 -3.81
N ALA A 28 32.66 1.39 -5.12
CA ALA A 28 32.45 0.11 -5.79
C ALA A 28 33.33 0.08 -7.06
N ALA A 29 34.31 -0.77 -7.06
CA ALA A 29 35.16 -0.98 -8.20
C ALA A 29 34.36 -1.57 -9.39
N ASN A 30 34.44 -0.90 -10.56
CA ASN A 30 34.15 -1.42 -11.90
C ASN A 30 32.70 -1.43 -12.44
N ALA A 31 31.79 -0.58 -11.95
CA ALA A 31 30.59 -0.27 -12.72
C ALA A 31 30.45 1.26 -12.82
N GLU A 32 30.32 1.77 -14.01
CA GLU A 32 30.10 3.21 -14.23
C GLU A 32 28.61 3.51 -14.09
N GLU A 33 28.24 4.32 -13.09
CA GLU A 33 26.87 4.81 -12.95
C GLU A 33 26.55 5.80 -14.06
N LYS A 34 25.48 5.54 -14.81
CA LYS A 34 24.93 6.48 -15.78
C LYS A 34 23.75 7.23 -15.19
N THR A 35 23.70 8.50 -15.49
CA THR A 35 22.58 9.38 -15.16
C THR A 35 21.96 9.93 -16.44
N LYS A 36 20.64 9.78 -16.58
CA LYS A 36 19.83 10.45 -17.62
C LYS A 36 18.82 11.35 -16.94
N THR A 37 18.64 12.54 -17.49
CA THR A 37 17.61 13.48 -17.03
C THR A 37 16.65 13.77 -18.18
N TYR A 38 15.37 13.75 -17.88
CA TYR A 38 14.28 14.03 -18.80
C TYR A 38 13.51 15.24 -18.30
N ASP A 39 13.09 16.10 -19.19
CA ASP A 39 12.20 17.20 -18.91
C ASP A 39 10.79 16.82 -19.40
N PHE A 40 9.87 16.61 -18.46
CA PHE A 40 8.49 16.24 -18.73
C PHE A 40 7.56 17.31 -18.16
N GLY A 41 6.28 17.25 -18.48
CA GLY A 41 5.26 18.10 -17.84
C GLY A 41 4.90 17.59 -16.42
N ASP A 42 3.85 18.17 -15.85
CA ASP A 42 3.34 17.77 -14.54
C ASP A 42 3.01 16.27 -14.50
N ILE A 43 3.71 15.53 -13.63
CA ILE A 43 3.47 14.11 -13.42
C ILE A 43 2.43 13.97 -12.31
N THR A 44 1.33 13.28 -12.61
CA THR A 44 0.25 12.97 -11.67
C THR A 44 0.02 11.47 -11.52
N SER A 45 0.63 10.66 -12.37
CA SER A 45 0.48 9.20 -12.36
C SER A 45 1.80 8.51 -12.63
N ILE A 46 2.03 7.37 -11.99
CA ILE A 46 3.23 6.54 -12.16
C ILE A 46 2.81 5.12 -12.54
N ASP A 47 3.40 4.58 -13.60
CA ASP A 47 3.26 3.18 -14.02
C ASP A 47 4.67 2.56 -14.07
N ALA A 48 5.06 1.84 -13.02
CA ALA A 48 6.39 1.28 -12.87
C ALA A 48 6.34 -0.25 -12.96
N ASN A 49 7.10 -0.80 -13.90
CA ASN A 49 7.24 -2.23 -14.11
C ASN A 49 8.72 -2.63 -14.02
N PHE A 50 8.99 -3.87 -13.65
CA PHE A 50 10.35 -4.43 -13.61
C PHE A 50 11.08 -4.14 -12.30
N LEU A 51 12.33 -3.67 -12.32
CA LEU A 51 13.23 -3.50 -11.17
C LEU A 51 13.48 -2.02 -10.84
N TYR A 52 12.55 -1.16 -11.15
CA TYR A 52 12.67 0.25 -10.80
C TYR A 52 12.47 0.48 -9.31
N THR A 53 13.32 1.33 -8.74
CA THR A 53 13.08 1.99 -7.46
C THR A 53 12.78 3.45 -7.75
N VAL A 54 11.56 3.87 -7.48
CA VAL A 54 11.11 5.25 -7.75
C VAL A 54 11.06 6.01 -6.44
N HIS A 55 11.81 7.07 -6.36
CA HIS A 55 11.84 8.00 -5.23
C HIS A 55 11.00 9.23 -5.59
N VAL A 56 9.90 9.40 -4.89
CA VAL A 56 8.95 10.48 -5.12
C VAL A 56 9.01 11.44 -3.95
N THR A 57 9.37 12.69 -4.19
CA THR A 57 9.34 13.75 -3.18
C THR A 57 8.22 14.73 -3.46
N GLU A 58 7.64 15.30 -2.39
CA GLU A 58 6.66 16.37 -2.52
C GLU A 58 7.31 17.60 -3.16
N GLY A 59 6.76 18.07 -4.26
CA GLY A 59 7.25 19.24 -4.97
C GLY A 59 6.69 19.36 -6.38
N ARG A 60 7.20 20.34 -7.10
CA ARG A 60 6.87 20.56 -8.51
C ARG A 60 8.14 20.69 -9.30
N SER A 61 8.51 19.66 -9.97
CA SER A 61 9.60 19.67 -10.92
C SER A 61 9.18 18.86 -12.15
N ASP A 62 9.45 19.41 -13.31
CA ASP A 62 9.29 18.76 -14.60
C ASP A 62 10.45 17.80 -14.94
N LYS A 63 11.40 17.62 -14.00
CA LYS A 63 12.60 16.81 -14.21
C LYS A 63 12.48 15.43 -13.59
N VAL A 64 12.75 14.43 -14.39
CA VAL A 64 12.91 13.03 -13.96
C VAL A 64 14.36 12.62 -14.15
N LYS A 65 15.01 12.25 -13.05
CA LYS A 65 16.40 11.76 -13.04
C LYS A 65 16.39 10.26 -12.94
N VAL A 66 17.07 9.56 -13.85
CA VAL A 66 17.21 8.11 -13.87
C VAL A 66 18.70 7.76 -13.70
N VAL A 67 18.99 6.94 -12.69
CA VAL A 67 20.35 6.49 -12.35
C VAL A 67 20.41 4.96 -12.46
N TYR A 68 21.38 4.43 -13.17
CA TYR A 68 21.51 3.00 -13.39
C TYR A 68 22.94 2.62 -13.74
N ASP A 69 23.25 1.34 -13.58
CA ASP A 69 24.51 0.74 -14.00
C ASP A 69 24.57 0.63 -15.54
N ASP A 70 25.66 1.07 -16.16
CA ASP A 70 25.84 1.07 -17.61
C ASP A 70 25.72 -0.34 -18.22
N MET A 71 26.06 -1.38 -17.48
CA MET A 71 25.89 -2.77 -17.89
C MET A 71 24.45 -3.14 -18.24
N ILE A 72 23.47 -2.44 -17.67
CA ILE A 72 22.03 -2.67 -17.97
C ILE A 72 21.77 -2.45 -19.46
N GLU A 73 22.35 -1.42 -20.07
CA GLU A 73 22.17 -1.13 -21.49
C GLU A 73 22.73 -2.23 -22.41
N THR A 74 23.61 -3.09 -21.91
CA THR A 74 24.10 -4.24 -22.66
C THR A 74 23.03 -5.31 -22.89
N PHE A 75 22.07 -5.40 -21.98
CA PHE A 75 21.04 -6.44 -21.98
C PHE A 75 19.66 -5.93 -22.34
N LEU A 76 19.32 -4.73 -21.91
CA LEU A 76 17.98 -4.18 -21.95
C LEU A 76 17.99 -2.74 -22.45
N ASP A 77 16.90 -2.34 -23.08
CA ASP A 77 16.57 -0.92 -23.31
C ASP A 77 15.60 -0.48 -22.20
N LEU A 78 16.02 0.51 -21.40
CA LEU A 78 15.15 1.14 -20.42
C LEU A 78 14.22 2.12 -21.14
N GLU A 79 12.93 1.95 -20.95
CA GLU A 79 11.90 2.81 -21.54
C GLU A 79 11.35 3.74 -20.45
N VAL A 80 11.57 5.04 -20.65
CA VAL A 80 11.04 6.12 -19.81
C VAL A 80 10.15 6.96 -20.70
N ILE A 81 8.83 6.79 -20.55
CA ILE A 81 7.82 7.37 -21.42
C ILE A 81 6.91 8.27 -20.59
N TYR A 82 6.64 9.47 -21.08
CA TYR A 82 5.66 10.38 -20.50
C TYR A 82 4.50 10.60 -21.49
N SER A 83 3.28 10.43 -21.01
CA SER A 83 2.06 10.73 -21.76
C SER A 83 0.93 11.10 -20.80
N ASP A 84 0.26 12.20 -21.05
CA ASP A 84 -0.95 12.65 -20.35
C ASP A 84 -0.82 12.66 -18.82
N GLY A 85 0.30 13.20 -18.32
CA GLY A 85 0.58 13.24 -16.88
C GLY A 85 1.04 11.91 -16.28
N THR A 86 1.19 10.84 -17.07
CA THR A 86 1.65 9.53 -16.63
C THR A 86 3.11 9.30 -16.99
N LEU A 87 3.93 9.04 -15.99
CA LEU A 87 5.29 8.53 -16.17
C LEU A 87 5.25 7.01 -16.20
N ARG A 88 5.55 6.43 -17.36
CA ARG A 88 5.67 4.97 -17.53
C ARG A 88 7.13 4.55 -17.56
N LEU A 89 7.46 3.61 -16.70
CA LEU A 89 8.78 3.03 -16.53
C LEU A 89 8.73 1.55 -16.87
N SER A 90 9.32 1.16 -18.00
CA SER A 90 9.31 -0.20 -18.49
C SER A 90 10.67 -0.60 -19.09
N ARG A 91 10.76 -1.82 -19.59
CA ARG A 91 11.94 -2.33 -20.30
C ARG A 91 11.56 -2.99 -21.61
N LYS A 92 12.45 -2.93 -22.57
CA LYS A 92 12.40 -3.76 -23.77
C LYS A 92 13.58 -4.72 -23.78
N VAL A 93 13.29 -6.00 -23.88
CA VAL A 93 14.34 -7.02 -24.04
C VAL A 93 14.80 -7.04 -25.49
N ARG A 94 16.10 -6.94 -25.72
CA ARG A 94 16.67 -6.92 -27.08
C ARG A 94 16.54 -8.26 -27.78
N ASP A 95 16.89 -9.34 -27.08
CA ASP A 95 16.77 -10.72 -27.57
C ASP A 95 16.74 -11.73 -26.39
N ARG A 96 16.36 -12.97 -26.70
CA ARG A 96 16.26 -14.06 -25.70
C ARG A 96 17.59 -14.43 -25.05
N LYS A 97 18.73 -14.23 -25.76
CA LYS A 97 20.06 -14.50 -25.20
C LYS A 97 20.47 -13.43 -24.20
N SER A 98 20.12 -12.18 -24.48
CA SER A 98 20.33 -11.05 -23.59
C SER A 98 19.51 -11.20 -22.29
N GLU A 99 18.27 -11.70 -22.37
CA GLU A 99 17.44 -11.97 -21.20
C GLU A 99 18.06 -13.02 -20.26
N ASN A 100 18.56 -14.14 -20.83
CA ASN A 100 19.23 -15.20 -20.06
C ASN A 100 20.54 -14.70 -19.40
N LYS A 101 21.32 -13.88 -20.10
CA LYS A 101 22.54 -13.28 -19.56
C LYS A 101 22.20 -12.26 -18.45
N PHE A 102 21.18 -11.43 -18.65
CA PHE A 102 20.67 -10.49 -17.66
C PHE A 102 20.24 -11.22 -16.40
N GLY A 103 19.45 -12.28 -16.51
CA GLY A 103 19.02 -13.09 -15.35
C GLY A 103 20.20 -13.65 -14.56
N ARG A 104 21.26 -14.11 -15.23
CA ARG A 104 22.50 -14.61 -14.60
C ARG A 104 23.30 -13.47 -13.93
N TRP A 105 23.38 -12.31 -14.57
CA TRP A 105 24.04 -11.13 -14.02
C TRP A 105 23.29 -10.59 -12.78
N MET A 106 21.96 -10.58 -12.83
CA MET A 106 21.10 -10.18 -11.71
C MET A 106 21.13 -11.14 -10.52
N SER A 107 21.50 -12.40 -10.72
CA SER A 107 21.63 -13.38 -9.63
C SER A 107 22.88 -13.18 -8.77
N GLY A 108 23.77 -12.26 -9.13
CA GLY A 108 24.93 -11.85 -8.32
C GLY A 108 24.53 -11.10 -7.04
N ALA A 109 25.45 -10.99 -6.09
CA ALA A 109 25.19 -10.44 -4.74
C ALA A 109 24.76 -8.97 -4.73
N ASP A 110 25.15 -8.17 -5.73
CA ASP A 110 24.77 -6.78 -5.89
C ASP A 110 23.58 -6.65 -6.85
N ARG A 111 22.38 -6.63 -6.30
CA ARG A 111 21.15 -6.33 -7.07
C ARG A 111 21.15 -4.87 -7.46
N LYS A 112 21.64 -4.58 -8.65
CA LYS A 112 21.64 -3.24 -9.20
C LYS A 112 20.24 -2.90 -9.69
N ARG A 113 19.63 -1.89 -9.09
CA ARG A 113 18.31 -1.37 -9.45
C ARG A 113 18.47 -0.18 -10.39
N VAL A 114 17.40 0.19 -11.02
CA VAL A 114 17.29 1.47 -11.74
C VAL A 114 16.59 2.43 -10.81
N ASP A 115 17.31 3.43 -10.32
CA ASP A 115 16.74 4.45 -9.43
C ASP A 115 16.20 5.61 -10.24
N VAL A 116 14.96 6.01 -9.96
CA VAL A 116 14.27 7.12 -10.60
C VAL A 116 13.87 8.13 -9.53
N TYR A 117 14.22 9.38 -9.76
CA TYR A 117 13.92 10.48 -8.83
C TYR A 117 13.01 11.50 -9.53
N LEU A 118 11.90 11.84 -8.91
CA LEU A 118 10.96 12.83 -9.40
C LEU A 118 10.27 13.57 -8.25
N GLU A 119 9.69 14.72 -8.59
CA GLU A 119 8.82 15.47 -7.67
C GLU A 119 7.39 15.47 -8.21
N MET A 120 6.42 15.38 -7.30
CA MET A 120 5.00 15.58 -7.60
C MET A 120 4.27 16.08 -6.36
N ASP A 121 3.15 16.75 -6.52
CA ASP A 121 2.34 17.27 -5.40
C ASP A 121 0.91 16.71 -5.39
N ASN A 122 0.42 16.24 -6.53
CA ASN A 122 -0.90 15.67 -6.69
C ASN A 122 -0.81 14.31 -7.36
N ILE A 123 -1.50 13.32 -6.80
CA ILE A 123 -1.45 11.95 -7.28
C ILE A 123 -2.84 11.51 -7.74
N LYS A 124 -2.92 10.91 -8.94
CA LYS A 124 -4.16 10.34 -9.49
C LYS A 124 -4.10 8.82 -9.55
N SER A 125 -2.97 8.27 -10.01
CA SER A 125 -2.85 6.82 -10.16
C SER A 125 -1.42 6.35 -9.93
N ILE A 126 -1.30 5.21 -9.26
CA ILE A 126 -0.04 4.51 -9.03
C ILE A 126 -0.20 3.06 -9.48
N ARG A 127 0.51 2.64 -10.52
CA ARG A 127 0.56 1.25 -10.97
C ARG A 127 1.95 0.69 -10.80
N ILE A 128 2.05 -0.45 -10.11
CA ILE A 128 3.33 -1.10 -9.85
C ILE A 128 3.22 -2.58 -10.19
N SER A 129 4.14 -3.10 -11.00
CA SER A 129 4.17 -4.51 -11.33
C SER A 129 5.59 -5.07 -11.40
N GLY A 130 5.72 -6.38 -11.52
CA GLY A 130 7.01 -7.05 -11.58
C GLY A 130 7.70 -7.14 -10.22
N ALA A 131 8.79 -6.40 -10.01
CA ALA A 131 9.51 -6.30 -8.75
C ALA A 131 9.95 -4.84 -8.47
N ALA A 132 9.10 -3.90 -8.84
CA ALA A 132 9.35 -2.48 -8.66
C ALA A 132 9.00 -2.02 -7.24
N GLU A 133 9.60 -0.92 -6.85
CA GLU A 133 9.38 -0.28 -5.57
C GLU A 133 9.16 1.22 -5.78
N ILE A 134 8.14 1.77 -5.12
CA ILE A 134 7.95 3.22 -5.04
C ILE A 134 8.02 3.65 -3.58
N ILE A 135 8.82 4.68 -3.32
CA ILE A 135 9.05 5.25 -1.99
C ILE A 135 8.65 6.72 -2.04
N PHE A 136 7.74 7.12 -1.17
CA PHE A 136 7.27 8.49 -1.08
C PHE A 136 7.90 9.22 0.10
N GLU A 137 8.21 10.50 -0.10
CA GLU A 137 8.69 11.41 0.94
C GLU A 137 7.95 12.75 0.87
N GLY A 138 7.20 13.07 1.92
CA GLY A 138 6.36 14.26 2.00
C GLY A 138 4.88 13.93 2.12
N ALA A 139 4.02 14.93 1.96
CA ALA A 139 2.57 14.80 2.08
C ALA A 139 1.88 15.22 0.78
N PHE A 140 1.13 14.31 0.20
CA PHE A 140 0.55 14.45 -1.12
C PHE A 140 -0.95 14.73 -1.04
N LYS A 141 -1.52 15.16 -2.16
CA LYS A 141 -2.95 15.37 -2.34
C LYS A 141 -3.47 14.49 -3.47
N ALA A 142 -4.71 14.08 -3.32
CA ALA A 142 -5.45 13.40 -4.36
C ALA A 142 -6.92 13.87 -4.36
N ASP A 143 -7.56 13.90 -5.51
CA ASP A 143 -9.03 13.92 -5.53
C ASP A 143 -9.52 12.47 -5.39
N ASP A 144 -9.40 11.70 -6.44
CA ASP A 144 -9.68 10.27 -6.45
C ASP A 144 -8.35 9.57 -6.79
N LEU A 145 -7.91 8.65 -5.92
CA LEU A 145 -6.62 7.96 -6.03
C LEU A 145 -6.83 6.48 -6.35
N ASP A 146 -6.23 6.04 -7.44
CA ASP A 146 -6.23 4.64 -7.88
C ASP A 146 -4.83 4.03 -7.70
N ILE A 147 -4.74 2.91 -6.97
CA ILE A 147 -3.49 2.20 -6.68
C ILE A 147 -3.62 0.73 -7.06
N ASP A 148 -2.91 0.30 -8.09
CA ASP A 148 -2.86 -1.10 -8.55
C ASP A 148 -1.44 -1.66 -8.38
N ILE A 149 -1.29 -2.66 -7.52
CA ILE A 149 0.01 -3.23 -7.19
C ILE A 149 -0.03 -4.75 -7.34
N SER A 150 0.87 -5.26 -8.17
CA SER A 150 0.96 -6.69 -8.47
C SER A 150 2.41 -7.19 -8.51
N GLY A 151 2.57 -8.51 -8.65
CA GLY A 151 3.89 -9.14 -8.69
C GLY A 151 4.54 -9.26 -7.31
N ALA A 152 5.81 -8.88 -7.19
CA ALA A 152 6.57 -8.84 -5.94
C ALA A 152 6.99 -7.40 -5.62
N SER A 153 6.05 -6.49 -5.72
CA SER A 153 6.26 -5.05 -5.69
C SER A 153 5.99 -4.42 -4.32
N SER A 154 6.48 -3.20 -4.11
CA SER A 154 6.18 -2.49 -2.88
C SER A 154 5.92 -1.00 -3.09
N LEU A 155 4.98 -0.47 -2.31
CA LEU A 155 4.69 0.95 -2.15
C LEU A 155 4.87 1.32 -0.69
N LYS A 156 5.77 2.26 -0.44
CA LYS A 156 6.20 2.64 0.90
C LYS A 156 5.92 4.10 1.19
N ASP A 157 5.51 4.35 2.43
CA ASP A 157 5.48 5.66 3.08
C ASP A 157 4.63 6.71 2.32
N LEU A 158 3.57 6.26 1.64
CA LEU A 158 2.63 7.17 0.99
C LEU A 158 1.76 7.86 2.05
N HIS A 159 1.99 9.17 2.22
CA HIS A 159 1.15 10.05 3.02
C HIS A 159 0.31 10.92 2.09
N VAL A 160 -1.01 10.65 2.01
CA VAL A 160 -1.90 11.31 1.06
C VAL A 160 -3.27 11.60 1.67
N ASN A 161 -3.81 12.79 1.40
CA ASN A 161 -5.19 13.14 1.76
C ASN A 161 -5.99 13.42 0.51
N GLY A 162 -7.26 12.97 0.50
CA GLY A 162 -8.09 13.04 -0.70
C GLY A 162 -9.58 12.98 -0.46
N LYS A 163 -10.33 12.69 -1.54
CA LYS A 163 -11.77 12.44 -1.50
C LYS A 163 -12.07 10.96 -1.42
N SER A 164 -11.49 10.17 -2.32
CA SER A 164 -11.64 8.72 -2.35
C SER A 164 -10.31 8.04 -2.73
N MET A 165 -10.19 6.78 -2.33
CA MET A 165 -9.04 5.94 -2.68
C MET A 165 -9.52 4.53 -2.98
N GLU A 166 -9.00 3.95 -4.06
CA GLU A 166 -9.14 2.53 -4.40
C GLU A 166 -7.76 1.88 -4.43
N VAL A 167 -7.63 0.69 -3.85
CA VAL A 167 -6.36 -0.04 -3.79
C VAL A 167 -6.55 -1.50 -4.11
N ASP A 168 -5.96 -1.94 -5.22
CA ASP A 168 -5.81 -3.34 -5.59
C ASP A 168 -4.40 -3.83 -5.28
N CYS A 169 -4.28 -4.77 -4.35
CA CYS A 169 -2.98 -5.34 -3.95
C CYS A 169 -2.98 -6.85 -4.14
N SER A 170 -2.20 -7.33 -5.11
CA SER A 170 -2.16 -8.74 -5.48
C SER A 170 -0.73 -9.31 -5.55
N GLY A 171 -0.61 -10.63 -5.79
CA GLY A 171 0.68 -11.32 -5.88
C GLY A 171 1.35 -11.53 -4.52
N ALA A 172 2.55 -11.01 -4.34
CA ALA A 172 3.32 -11.00 -3.09
C ALA A 172 3.74 -9.57 -2.72
N SER A 173 2.83 -8.64 -2.84
CA SER A 173 3.08 -7.21 -2.75
C SER A 173 2.97 -6.68 -1.32
N LYS A 174 3.56 -5.50 -1.11
CA LYS A 174 3.49 -4.80 0.18
C LYS A 174 3.13 -3.34 -0.02
N VAL A 175 2.09 -2.87 0.67
CA VAL A 175 1.55 -1.51 0.55
C VAL A 175 1.44 -0.86 1.92
N SER A 176 1.85 0.40 2.03
CA SER A 176 1.67 1.22 3.22
C SER A 176 1.15 2.60 2.81
N VAL A 177 -0.05 2.93 3.26
CA VAL A 177 -0.71 4.22 3.00
C VAL A 177 -1.17 4.82 4.33
N THR A 178 -0.93 6.12 4.48
CA THR A 178 -1.43 6.92 5.60
C THR A 178 -2.11 8.17 5.06
N GLY A 179 -3.31 8.50 5.55
CA GLY A 179 -3.99 9.73 5.17
C GLY A 179 -5.51 9.62 5.26
N ASN A 180 -6.16 10.78 5.21
CA ASN A 180 -7.60 10.90 5.40
C ASN A 180 -8.30 11.13 4.07
N PHE A 181 -9.45 10.48 3.91
CA PHE A 181 -10.30 10.60 2.72
C PHE A 181 -11.71 11.03 3.15
N SER A 182 -12.25 12.03 2.48
CA SER A 182 -13.51 12.63 2.90
C SER A 182 -14.74 11.80 2.56
N ARG A 183 -14.62 10.80 1.69
CA ARG A 183 -15.71 9.90 1.26
C ARG A 183 -15.38 8.46 1.57
N GLU A 184 -14.79 7.75 0.64
CA GLU A 184 -14.64 6.30 0.69
C GLU A 184 -13.20 5.85 0.46
N VAL A 185 -12.88 4.73 1.07
CA VAL A 185 -11.66 3.96 0.83
C VAL A 185 -12.05 2.53 0.54
N GLY A 186 -11.77 2.08 -0.69
CA GLY A 186 -11.90 0.70 -1.15
C GLY A 186 -10.54 0.00 -1.15
N ILE A 187 -10.49 -1.22 -0.63
CA ILE A 187 -9.24 -1.98 -0.50
C ILE A 187 -9.48 -3.44 -0.85
N GLU A 188 -8.82 -3.93 -1.89
CA GLU A 188 -8.76 -5.34 -2.22
C GLU A 188 -7.34 -5.89 -2.00
N VAL A 189 -7.20 -6.93 -1.17
CA VAL A 189 -5.90 -7.57 -0.90
C VAL A 189 -5.98 -9.06 -1.16
N SER A 190 -5.23 -9.51 -2.13
CA SER A 190 -5.25 -10.91 -2.58
C SER A 190 -3.86 -11.54 -2.66
N GLY A 191 -3.81 -12.84 -2.95
CA GLY A 191 -2.55 -13.58 -3.05
C GLY A 191 -1.87 -13.76 -1.71
N ALA A 192 -0.59 -13.43 -1.60
CA ALA A 192 0.20 -13.43 -0.37
C ALA A 192 0.63 -11.99 0.01
N SER A 193 -0.23 -11.04 -0.25
CA SER A 193 0.05 -9.61 -0.11
C SER A 193 -0.17 -9.10 1.31
N ARG A 194 0.43 -7.97 1.61
CA ARG A 194 0.25 -7.29 2.89
C ARG A 194 0.00 -5.81 2.68
N MET A 195 -1.07 -5.31 3.29
CA MET A 195 -1.39 -3.90 3.26
C MET A 195 -1.57 -3.32 4.65
N THR A 196 -1.18 -2.07 4.81
CA THR A 196 -1.46 -1.25 6.00
C THR A 196 -2.09 0.07 5.55
N TYR A 197 -3.22 0.43 6.15
CA TYR A 197 -3.87 1.72 5.98
C TYR A 197 -4.12 2.37 7.33
N ALA A 198 -3.74 3.64 7.47
CA ALA A 198 -4.00 4.44 8.66
C ALA A 198 -4.58 5.79 8.27
N GLY A 199 -5.88 6.00 8.58
CA GLY A 199 -6.57 7.24 8.25
C GLY A 199 -8.07 7.18 8.48
N ASP A 200 -8.69 8.34 8.48
CA ASP A 200 -10.14 8.49 8.66
C ASP A 200 -10.83 8.57 7.28
N CYS A 201 -12.02 7.96 7.15
CA CYS A 201 -12.90 8.12 5.99
C CYS A 201 -14.38 7.94 6.39
N GLU A 202 -15.31 8.29 5.50
CA GLU A 202 -16.73 8.08 5.76
C GLU A 202 -17.08 6.59 5.65
N THR A 203 -16.67 5.96 4.55
CA THR A 203 -16.91 4.53 4.29
C THR A 203 -15.60 3.81 4.04
N LEU A 204 -15.39 2.69 4.73
CA LEU A 204 -14.29 1.76 4.49
C LEU A 204 -14.82 0.43 3.95
N GLU A 205 -14.39 0.03 2.76
CA GLU A 205 -14.61 -1.31 2.21
C GLU A 205 -13.26 -2.03 2.16
N ALA A 206 -13.20 -3.26 2.69
CA ALA A 206 -11.95 -4.00 2.74
C ALA A 206 -12.17 -5.50 2.49
N ASP A 207 -11.75 -5.96 1.32
CA ASP A 207 -11.85 -7.35 0.87
C ASP A 207 -10.49 -8.04 0.90
N MET A 208 -10.35 -9.08 1.73
CA MET A 208 -9.16 -9.90 1.83
C MET A 208 -9.40 -11.32 1.35
N SER A 209 -8.53 -11.80 0.48
CA SER A 209 -8.59 -13.17 -0.04
C SER A 209 -7.21 -13.84 -0.13
N GLY A 210 -7.19 -15.16 -0.36
CA GLY A 210 -5.95 -15.92 -0.46
C GLY A 210 -5.28 -16.10 0.91
N ALA A 211 -3.99 -15.78 1.01
CA ALA A 211 -3.20 -15.79 2.25
C ALA A 211 -2.73 -14.36 2.60
N SER A 212 -3.60 -13.39 2.39
CA SER A 212 -3.31 -11.97 2.54
C SER A 212 -3.40 -11.49 3.99
N SER A 213 -2.83 -10.33 4.26
CA SER A 213 -2.89 -9.68 5.56
C SER A 213 -3.17 -8.19 5.41
N PHE A 214 -4.14 -7.69 6.18
CA PHE A 214 -4.49 -6.28 6.23
C PHE A 214 -4.44 -5.73 7.66
N LYS A 215 -3.96 -4.50 7.80
CA LYS A 215 -4.05 -3.73 9.05
C LYS A 215 -4.68 -2.38 8.77
N GLY A 216 -5.86 -2.14 9.36
CA GLY A 216 -6.62 -0.90 9.25
C GLY A 216 -6.66 -0.13 10.56
N GLN A 217 -6.46 1.18 10.50
CA GLN A 217 -6.60 2.05 11.67
C GLN A 217 -7.25 3.38 11.29
N GLY A 218 -8.32 3.78 11.99
CA GLY A 218 -8.95 5.09 11.74
C GLY A 218 -10.34 5.21 12.35
N LYS A 219 -11.03 6.27 11.93
CA LYS A 219 -12.43 6.53 12.29
C LYS A 219 -13.26 6.51 11.02
N HIS A 220 -14.33 5.73 11.06
CA HIS A 220 -15.24 5.55 9.93
C HIS A 220 -16.70 5.69 10.38
N SER A 221 -17.56 6.17 9.50
CA SER A 221 -19.02 6.15 9.75
C SER A 221 -19.54 4.73 9.54
N THR A 222 -19.13 4.10 8.45
CA THR A 222 -19.48 2.72 8.10
C THR A 222 -18.25 1.94 7.65
N ALA A 223 -18.26 0.62 7.88
CA ALA A 223 -17.26 -0.27 7.32
C ALA A 223 -17.89 -1.60 6.87
N ASP A 224 -17.43 -2.13 5.73
CA ASP A 224 -17.72 -3.47 5.20
C ASP A 224 -16.40 -4.23 5.07
N ILE A 225 -16.29 -5.36 5.77
CA ILE A 225 -15.02 -6.09 5.91
C ILE A 225 -15.23 -7.54 5.56
N LYS A 226 -14.62 -8.01 4.49
CA LYS A 226 -14.71 -9.37 3.99
C LYS A 226 -13.38 -10.10 4.05
N CYS A 227 -13.39 -11.30 4.61
CA CYS A 227 -12.22 -12.16 4.71
C CYS A 227 -12.51 -13.55 4.18
N SER A 228 -11.71 -14.02 3.24
CA SER A 228 -11.85 -15.36 2.66
C SER A 228 -10.51 -16.09 2.52
N GLY A 229 -10.54 -17.38 2.26
CA GLY A 229 -9.32 -18.21 2.14
C GLY A 229 -8.65 -18.46 3.50
N ALA A 230 -7.43 -17.99 3.67
CA ALA A 230 -6.65 -18.03 4.91
C ALA A 230 -6.11 -16.62 5.25
N SER A 231 -6.94 -15.61 5.05
CA SER A 231 -6.57 -14.21 5.24
C SER A 231 -6.66 -13.76 6.71
N ASN A 232 -5.96 -12.70 7.00
CA ASN A 232 -5.87 -12.11 8.33
C ASN A 232 -6.15 -10.60 8.26
N ALA A 233 -7.09 -10.11 9.06
CA ALA A 233 -7.41 -8.69 9.15
C ALA A 233 -7.33 -8.21 10.62
N GLU A 234 -6.67 -7.08 10.82
CA GLU A 234 -6.55 -6.41 12.11
C GLU A 234 -7.06 -4.98 11.98
N PHE A 235 -8.00 -4.58 12.85
CA PHE A 235 -8.59 -3.23 12.83
C PHE A 235 -8.50 -2.56 14.19
N ALA A 236 -8.24 -1.24 14.17
CA ALA A 236 -8.25 -0.40 15.35
C ALA A 236 -8.87 0.98 15.07
N GLY A 237 -9.45 1.60 16.10
CA GLY A 237 -10.06 2.92 15.99
C GLY A 237 -11.53 2.92 16.35
N LYS A 238 -12.37 3.63 15.56
CA LYS A 238 -13.80 3.76 15.85
C LYS A 238 -14.63 3.65 14.56
N VAL A 239 -15.81 3.06 14.68
CA VAL A 239 -16.78 3.00 13.59
C VAL A 239 -18.21 3.12 14.11
N GLY A 240 -19.09 3.75 13.33
CA GLY A 240 -20.50 3.81 13.66
C GLY A 240 -21.16 2.44 13.48
N LYS A 241 -21.17 1.94 12.28
CA LYS A 241 -21.70 0.62 11.91
C LYS A 241 -20.64 -0.18 11.14
N VAL A 242 -20.51 -1.45 11.46
CA VAL A 242 -19.62 -2.36 10.73
C VAL A 242 -20.29 -3.67 10.38
N GLU A 243 -20.00 -4.16 9.19
CA GLU A 243 -20.38 -5.49 8.71
C GLU A 243 -19.13 -6.33 8.49
N TYR A 244 -19.14 -7.56 9.00
CA TYR A 244 -18.04 -8.51 8.88
C TYR A 244 -18.53 -9.78 8.21
N GLU A 245 -17.92 -10.17 7.12
CA GLU A 245 -18.12 -11.47 6.50
C GLU A 245 -16.80 -12.26 6.52
N CYS A 246 -16.82 -13.47 7.04
CA CYS A 246 -15.63 -14.29 7.12
C CYS A 246 -15.91 -15.72 6.68
N SER A 247 -15.10 -16.22 5.75
CA SER A 247 -15.21 -17.56 5.19
C SER A 247 -13.85 -18.28 5.14
N GLY A 248 -13.87 -19.60 4.90
CA GLY A 248 -12.66 -20.42 4.86
C GLY A 248 -12.02 -20.63 6.23
N ALA A 249 -10.74 -20.31 6.38
CA ALA A 249 -9.97 -20.40 7.62
C ALA A 249 -9.37 -19.02 7.99
N SER A 250 -10.16 -17.97 7.82
CA SER A 250 -9.72 -16.60 8.00
C SER A 250 -9.89 -16.08 9.43
N SER A 251 -9.24 -14.98 9.74
CA SER A 251 -9.27 -14.37 11.08
C SER A 251 -9.46 -12.85 11.01
N ILE A 252 -10.35 -12.34 11.86
CA ILE A 252 -10.58 -10.90 12.04
C ILE A 252 -10.28 -10.55 13.51
N ASP A 253 -9.35 -9.63 13.74
CA ASP A 253 -9.10 -9.03 15.04
C ASP A 253 -9.51 -7.55 15.02
N ALA A 254 -10.71 -7.28 15.48
CA ALA A 254 -11.32 -5.96 15.60
C ALA A 254 -11.70 -5.66 17.08
N GLU A 255 -10.96 -6.23 18.03
CA GLU A 255 -11.13 -5.98 19.46
C GLU A 255 -10.98 -4.48 19.78
N ASN A 256 -10.03 -3.82 19.12
CA ASN A 256 -9.74 -2.40 19.28
C ASN A 256 -10.44 -1.48 18.27
N TYR A 257 -11.35 -2.02 17.48
CA TYR A 257 -12.17 -1.25 16.54
C TYR A 257 -13.56 -1.04 17.12
N MET A 258 -13.71 0.02 17.90
CA MET A 258 -14.88 0.30 18.71
C MET A 258 -16.07 0.66 17.83
N SER A 259 -17.01 -0.26 17.64
CA SER A 259 -18.26 -0.02 16.92
C SER A 259 -19.41 0.28 17.86
N LYS A 260 -20.43 0.99 17.35
CA LYS A 260 -21.74 1.06 17.99
C LYS A 260 -22.54 -0.18 17.66
N THR A 261 -22.73 -0.44 16.38
CA THR A 261 -23.44 -1.62 15.86
C THR A 261 -22.51 -2.46 15.01
N ALA A 262 -22.49 -3.76 15.27
CA ALA A 262 -21.77 -4.72 14.44
C ALA A 262 -22.73 -5.82 13.94
N SER A 263 -22.53 -6.21 12.67
CA SER A 263 -23.12 -7.42 12.08
C SER A 263 -21.99 -8.35 11.67
N ILE A 264 -22.08 -9.65 12.00
CA ILE A 264 -21.03 -10.59 11.67
C ILE A 264 -21.58 -11.92 11.19
N GLU A 265 -21.10 -12.36 10.04
CA GLU A 265 -21.35 -13.68 9.48
C GLU A 265 -20.07 -14.48 9.35
N LEU A 266 -20.02 -15.64 10.02
CA LEU A 266 -18.87 -16.56 10.00
C LEU A 266 -19.27 -17.91 9.43
N THR A 267 -18.65 -18.27 8.30
CA THR A 267 -18.78 -19.59 7.67
C THR A 267 -17.42 -20.30 7.62
N GLY A 268 -17.40 -21.63 7.70
CA GLY A 268 -16.14 -22.40 7.72
C GLY A 268 -15.49 -22.48 9.09
N ALA A 269 -14.18 -22.22 9.21
CA ALA A 269 -13.39 -22.31 10.43
C ALA A 269 -12.80 -20.95 10.85
N CYS A 270 -13.63 -19.92 10.81
CA CYS A 270 -13.24 -18.56 11.09
C CYS A 270 -13.10 -18.23 12.57
N LYS A 271 -12.25 -17.25 12.87
CA LYS A 271 -12.14 -16.65 14.20
C LYS A 271 -12.33 -15.15 14.09
N ALA A 272 -13.19 -14.57 14.92
CA ALA A 272 -13.37 -13.15 14.98
C ALA A 272 -13.35 -12.64 16.42
N LYS A 273 -12.66 -11.53 16.63
CA LYS A 273 -12.80 -10.70 17.80
C LYS A 273 -13.42 -9.38 17.35
N VAL A 274 -14.52 -8.97 17.96
CA VAL A 274 -15.25 -7.76 17.58
C VAL A 274 -15.65 -6.97 18.81
N HIS A 275 -15.74 -5.65 18.66
CA HIS A 275 -16.28 -4.76 19.70
C HIS A 275 -17.61 -4.19 19.23
N ALA A 276 -18.63 -4.20 20.10
CA ALA A 276 -19.91 -3.53 19.87
C ALA A 276 -20.47 -2.96 21.18
N SER A 277 -20.94 -1.72 21.16
CA SER A 277 -21.45 -1.03 22.37
C SER A 277 -22.97 -0.99 22.46
N GLU A 278 -23.70 -1.05 21.34
CA GLU A 278 -25.17 -0.96 21.29
C GLU A 278 -25.78 -2.31 20.85
N ASP A 279 -25.52 -2.74 19.61
CA ASP A 279 -26.13 -3.95 19.04
C ASP A 279 -25.08 -4.83 18.36
N LEU A 280 -25.17 -6.16 18.57
CA LEU A 280 -24.37 -7.17 17.87
C LEU A 280 -25.30 -8.21 17.22
N TYR A 281 -25.37 -8.19 15.90
CA TYR A 281 -26.05 -9.21 15.09
C TYR A 281 -25.04 -10.26 14.66
N TYR A 282 -25.35 -11.54 14.83
CA TYR A 282 -24.41 -12.59 14.44
C TYR A 282 -25.05 -13.84 13.87
N ASN A 283 -24.32 -14.44 12.93
CA ASN A 283 -24.59 -15.75 12.34
C ASN A 283 -23.27 -16.55 12.30
N VAL A 284 -23.18 -17.65 13.05
CA VAL A 284 -21.92 -18.35 13.26
C VAL A 284 -22.05 -19.82 12.97
N SER A 285 -21.22 -20.35 12.08
CA SER A 285 -21.13 -21.81 11.83
C SER A 285 -20.50 -22.54 13.01
N ARG A 286 -20.73 -23.86 13.13
CA ARG A 286 -20.23 -24.70 14.25
C ARG A 286 -18.72 -24.71 14.43
N SER A 287 -17.96 -24.52 13.35
CA SER A 287 -16.48 -24.54 13.35
C SER A 287 -15.88 -23.17 13.56
N SER A 288 -16.69 -22.12 13.56
CA SER A 288 -16.24 -20.74 13.77
C SER A 288 -16.41 -20.29 15.20
N LYS A 289 -15.71 -19.22 15.58
CA LYS A 289 -15.76 -18.64 16.93
C LYS A 289 -15.79 -17.13 16.89
N ILE A 290 -16.71 -16.52 17.67
CA ILE A 290 -16.69 -15.08 17.97
C ILE A 290 -16.26 -14.86 19.43
N THR A 291 -15.38 -13.89 19.64
CA THR A 291 -15.18 -13.24 20.95
C THR A 291 -15.62 -11.79 20.80
N TYR A 292 -16.63 -11.37 21.57
CA TYR A 292 -17.09 -10.00 21.48
C TYR A 292 -16.78 -9.21 22.77
N TYR A 293 -16.55 -7.92 22.60
CA TYR A 293 -16.25 -6.94 23.63
C TYR A 293 -17.30 -5.84 23.64
N GLY A 294 -17.42 -5.11 24.76
CA GLY A 294 -18.45 -4.11 24.94
C GLY A 294 -19.75 -4.67 25.55
N ASP A 295 -20.76 -3.82 25.63
CA ASP A 295 -22.02 -4.12 26.33
C ASP A 295 -23.22 -4.24 25.37
N ALA A 296 -22.97 -4.62 24.13
CA ALA A 296 -23.98 -4.73 23.10
C ALA A 296 -25.09 -5.73 23.46
N LYS A 297 -26.30 -5.41 23.02
CA LYS A 297 -27.41 -6.35 22.99
C LYS A 297 -27.18 -7.36 21.84
N LEU A 298 -27.36 -8.63 22.17
CA LEU A 298 -27.07 -9.71 21.22
C LEU A 298 -28.34 -10.11 20.45
N TYR A 299 -28.19 -10.24 19.13
CA TYR A 299 -29.24 -10.70 18.22
C TYR A 299 -28.72 -11.87 17.41
N ASN A 300 -29.20 -13.07 17.76
CA ASN A 300 -28.79 -14.30 17.12
C ASN A 300 -29.72 -14.64 15.94
N ARG A 301 -29.15 -15.06 14.81
CA ARG A 301 -29.90 -15.62 13.66
C ARG A 301 -29.76 -17.16 13.55
N THR A 302 -28.90 -17.77 14.38
CA THR A 302 -28.63 -19.22 14.43
C THR A 302 -28.44 -19.67 15.88
N ALA A 303 -28.30 -20.99 16.15
CA ALA A 303 -28.05 -21.50 17.49
C ALA A 303 -26.73 -20.97 18.09
N ASP A 304 -26.72 -20.70 19.41
CA ASP A 304 -25.61 -20.05 20.17
C ASP A 304 -24.37 -20.96 20.30
N TYR A 305 -23.70 -21.24 19.19
CA TYR A 305 -22.44 -21.96 19.20
C TYR A 305 -21.25 -21.01 19.22
N ASN A 306 -20.33 -21.19 20.15
CA ASN A 306 -19.00 -20.54 20.14
C ASN A 306 -18.99 -18.99 20.16
N VAL A 307 -19.95 -18.37 20.84
CA VAL A 307 -19.98 -16.92 21.08
C VAL A 307 -19.61 -16.66 22.53
N ILE A 308 -18.52 -15.95 22.77
CA ILE A 308 -17.95 -15.72 24.09
C ILE A 308 -17.76 -14.23 24.32
N LYS A 309 -18.18 -13.74 25.51
CA LYS A 309 -17.84 -12.37 25.93
C LYS A 309 -16.38 -12.32 26.38
N GLY A 310 -15.60 -11.42 25.77
CA GLY A 310 -14.24 -11.09 26.18
C GLY A 310 -14.25 -10.34 27.53
N ARG A 311 -13.14 -10.38 28.24
CA ARG A 311 -12.95 -9.72 29.55
C ARG A 311 -12.25 -8.38 29.37
#